data_b1c64fec39cee3b25c4783a850b4bcec
#
_entry.id   b1c64fec39cee3b25c4783a850b4bcec
#
_cell.length_a   1.000
_cell.length_b   1.000
_cell.length_c   1.000
_cell.angle_alpha   90.00
_cell.angle_beta   90.00
_cell.angle_gamma   90.00
#
_symmetry.space_group_name_H-M   'P 1'
#
loop_
_entity.id
_entity.type
_entity.pdbx_description
1 polymer ?
#
loop_
_entity_poly.entity_id
_entity_poly.type
_entity_poly.pdbx_seq_one_letter_code
_entity_poly.pdbx_strand_id
1 'polypeptide(L)'
;MKFNLICLWAALAFFSASASATEYIYRDLMANTLPSAACEAESDAIATASKPYNMTRYSKTFCQSQGYGWHVEKVKDGGKAACTPCTGASQGKSQCHLEDVVVTCKRIKPGSVGMLPGKG
;
A
#
# COMPACT_ATOMS: atom_id res chain seq x y z
N MET A 1 12.11 -31.68 44.67
CA MET A 1 12.90 -31.77 43.45
C MET A 1 12.09 -31.46 42.20
N LYS A 2 10.93 -32.08 42.05
CA LYS A 2 10.08 -31.84 40.89
C LYS A 2 9.55 -30.43 40.82
N PHE A 3 9.39 -29.76 41.95
CA PHE A 3 8.86 -28.41 41.97
C PHE A 3 9.80 -27.37 41.36
N ASN A 4 11.11 -27.58 41.52
CA ASN A 4 12.08 -26.66 40.95
C ASN A 4 12.07 -26.64 39.44
N LEU A 5 11.84 -27.77 38.83
CA LEU A 5 11.75 -27.90 37.37
C LEU A 5 10.52 -27.12 36.87
N ILE A 6 9.42 -27.25 37.55
CA ILE A 6 8.18 -26.55 37.16
C ILE A 6 8.36 -25.06 37.20
N CYS A 7 9.01 -24.54 38.21
CA CYS A 7 9.27 -23.09 38.35
C CYS A 7 10.18 -22.58 37.22
N LEU A 8 11.18 -23.36 36.84
CA LEU A 8 12.08 -22.99 35.76
C LEU A 8 11.34 -22.89 34.44
N TRP A 9 10.45 -23.81 34.16
CA TRP A 9 9.66 -23.76 32.94
C TRP A 9 8.76 -22.56 32.89
N ALA A 10 8.15 -22.19 33.97
CA ALA A 10 7.30 -21.01 34.04
C ALA A 10 8.08 -19.72 33.78
N ALA A 11 9.30 -19.63 34.30
CA ALA A 11 10.16 -18.48 34.09
C ALA A 11 10.54 -18.33 32.61
N LEU A 12 10.84 -19.43 31.94
CA LEU A 12 11.18 -19.42 30.52
C LEU A 12 9.99 -18.96 29.67
N ALA A 13 8.80 -19.38 30.01
CA ALA A 13 7.60 -18.97 29.29
C ALA A 13 7.38 -17.46 29.34
N PHE A 14 7.67 -16.85 30.48
CA PHE A 14 7.56 -15.40 30.62
C PHE A 14 8.55 -14.64 29.73
N PHE A 15 9.76 -15.13 29.61
CA PHE A 15 10.75 -14.49 28.76
C PHE A 15 10.35 -14.51 27.29
N SER A 16 9.77 -15.59 26.83
CA SER A 16 9.32 -15.69 25.45
C SER A 16 8.23 -14.67 25.12
N ALA A 17 7.35 -14.36 26.08
CA ALA A 17 6.24 -13.46 25.87
C ALA A 17 6.67 -11.98 25.81
N SER A 18 7.86 -11.65 26.29
CA SER A 18 8.32 -10.26 26.34
C SER A 18 8.95 -9.80 25.03
N ALA A 19 9.24 -10.69 24.10
CA ALA A 19 9.80 -10.33 22.81
C ALA A 19 8.70 -9.75 21.92
N SER A 20 8.56 -8.44 21.92
CA SER A 20 7.54 -7.77 21.11
C SER A 20 8.06 -7.49 19.71
N ALA A 21 7.20 -7.72 18.74
CA ALA A 21 7.50 -7.43 17.35
C ALA A 21 7.21 -5.97 17.03
N THR A 22 7.78 -5.50 15.94
CA THR A 22 7.46 -4.20 15.38
C THR A 22 5.98 -4.17 15.01
N GLU A 23 5.31 -3.11 15.39
CA GLU A 23 3.92 -2.88 15.05
C GLU A 23 3.81 -1.93 13.86
N TYR A 24 2.75 -2.10 13.08
CA TYR A 24 2.47 -1.25 11.93
C TYR A 24 1.11 -0.58 12.10
N ILE A 25 1.02 0.61 11.56
CA ILE A 25 -0.26 1.31 11.41
C ILE A 25 -0.67 1.15 9.95
N TYR A 26 -1.92 0.80 9.73
CA TYR A 26 -2.48 0.61 8.39
C TYR A 26 -3.53 1.67 8.12
N ARG A 27 -3.60 2.09 6.87
CA ARG A 27 -4.61 3.05 6.44
C ARG A 27 -5.07 2.70 5.03
N ASP A 28 -6.37 2.51 4.86
CA ASP A 28 -6.97 2.33 3.55
C ASP A 28 -7.34 3.70 3.01
N LEU A 29 -6.84 4.02 1.82
CA LEU A 29 -7.06 5.31 1.19
C LEU A 29 -7.62 5.09 -0.21
N MET A 30 -8.56 5.94 -0.60
CA MET A 30 -9.20 5.87 -1.90
C MET A 30 -8.77 7.07 -2.73
N ALA A 31 -8.41 6.83 -3.98
CA ALA A 31 -8.03 7.90 -4.89
C ALA A 31 -8.19 7.45 -6.33
N ASN A 32 -8.06 8.43 -7.22
CA ASN A 32 -8.09 8.18 -8.66
C ASN A 32 -6.67 8.24 -9.21
N THR A 33 -6.36 7.38 -10.19
CA THR A 33 -5.09 7.48 -10.88
C THR A 33 -5.12 8.64 -11.85
N LEU A 34 -3.94 9.03 -12.32
CA LEU A 34 -3.84 10.07 -13.33
C LEU A 34 -4.17 9.48 -14.71
N PRO A 35 -4.79 10.26 -15.61
CA PRO A 35 -5.02 9.80 -16.97
C PRO A 35 -3.72 9.50 -17.68
N SER A 36 -3.72 8.52 -18.59
CA SER A 36 -2.58 8.24 -19.42
C SER A 36 -2.33 9.42 -20.37
N ALA A 37 -1.05 9.66 -20.69
CA ALA A 37 -0.69 10.78 -21.56
C ALA A 37 -1.09 10.55 -23.01
N ALA A 38 -1.19 9.30 -23.45
CA ALA A 38 -1.46 8.94 -24.83
C ALA A 38 -2.95 8.66 -25.04
N CYS A 39 -3.45 9.06 -26.21
CA CYS A 39 -4.77 8.67 -26.66
C CYS A 39 -4.67 7.35 -27.38
N GLU A 40 -5.51 6.40 -26.99
CA GLU A 40 -5.52 5.05 -27.53
C GLU A 40 -6.96 4.61 -27.78
N ALA A 41 -7.14 3.50 -28.51
CA ALA A 41 -8.44 2.86 -28.57
C ALA A 41 -8.90 2.57 -27.14
N GLU A 42 -10.19 2.70 -26.87
CA GLU A 42 -10.69 2.63 -25.49
C GLU A 42 -10.25 1.37 -24.76
N SER A 43 -10.33 0.21 -25.40
CA SER A 43 -9.90 -1.06 -24.79
C SER A 43 -8.42 -1.05 -24.45
N ASP A 44 -7.58 -0.47 -25.32
CA ASP A 44 -6.14 -0.37 -25.08
C ASP A 44 -5.84 0.64 -24.00
N ALA A 45 -6.58 1.73 -23.96
CA ALA A 45 -6.42 2.76 -22.92
C ALA A 45 -6.79 2.22 -21.54
N ILE A 46 -7.82 1.39 -21.45
CA ILE A 46 -8.20 0.72 -20.21
C ILE A 46 -7.11 -0.26 -19.79
N ALA A 47 -6.59 -1.04 -20.73
CA ALA A 47 -5.52 -1.99 -20.45
C ALA A 47 -4.26 -1.27 -19.95
N THR A 48 -3.91 -0.14 -20.55
CA THR A 48 -2.76 0.67 -20.13
C THR A 48 -2.97 1.21 -18.71
N ALA A 49 -4.15 1.74 -18.41
CA ALA A 49 -4.46 2.26 -17.09
C ALA A 49 -4.38 1.17 -16.01
N SER A 50 -4.69 -0.06 -16.38
CA SER A 50 -4.74 -1.20 -15.46
C SER A 50 -3.45 -1.99 -15.37
N LYS A 51 -2.40 -1.60 -16.09
CA LYS A 51 -1.14 -2.33 -16.07
C LYS A 51 -0.59 -2.43 -14.64
N PRO A 52 -0.13 -3.62 -14.22
CA PRO A 52 0.44 -3.79 -12.87
C PRO A 52 1.57 -2.82 -12.56
N TYR A 53 2.41 -2.53 -13.53
CA TYR A 53 3.50 -1.58 -13.36
C TYR A 53 2.99 -0.17 -13.03
N ASN A 54 1.99 0.29 -13.75
CA ASN A 54 1.41 1.61 -13.53
C ASN A 54 0.70 1.68 -12.17
N MET A 55 -0.02 0.62 -11.82
CA MET A 55 -0.69 0.52 -10.54
C MET A 55 0.31 0.53 -9.38
N THR A 56 1.41 -0.19 -9.52
CA THR A 56 2.47 -0.24 -8.50
C THR A 56 3.09 1.15 -8.30
N ARG A 57 3.43 1.83 -9.38
CA ARG A 57 4.01 3.17 -9.31
C ARG A 57 3.06 4.16 -8.67
N TYR A 58 1.81 4.15 -9.09
CA TYR A 58 0.79 5.03 -8.54
C TYR A 58 0.61 4.81 -7.05
N SER A 59 0.46 3.55 -6.64
CA SER A 59 0.23 3.20 -5.25
C SER A 59 1.41 3.62 -4.37
N LYS A 60 2.63 3.39 -4.85
CA LYS A 60 3.84 3.77 -4.14
C LYS A 60 3.90 5.28 -3.91
N THR A 61 3.69 6.06 -4.97
CA THR A 61 3.71 7.51 -4.88
C THR A 61 2.60 8.01 -3.96
N PHE A 62 1.42 7.40 -4.07
CA PHE A 62 0.27 7.78 -3.27
C PHE A 62 0.52 7.56 -1.77
N CYS A 63 1.04 6.40 -1.39
CA CYS A 63 1.36 6.15 0.01
C CYS A 63 2.48 7.07 0.51
N GLN A 64 3.50 7.30 -0.30
CA GLN A 64 4.58 8.20 0.07
C GLN A 64 4.09 9.64 0.29
N SER A 65 3.07 10.07 -0.44
CA SER A 65 2.49 11.41 -0.29
C SER A 65 1.76 11.60 1.04
N GLN A 66 1.45 10.54 1.76
CA GLN A 66 0.80 10.61 3.05
C GLN A 66 1.75 11.05 4.17
N GLY A 67 3.03 11.03 3.92
CA GLY A 67 4.04 11.46 4.86
C GLY A 67 5.22 10.51 4.92
N TYR A 68 6.19 10.89 5.71
CA TYR A 68 7.41 10.10 5.85
C TYR A 68 7.12 8.72 6.46
N GLY A 69 7.71 7.72 5.85
CA GLY A 69 7.61 6.35 6.37
C GLY A 69 6.40 5.56 5.89
N TRP A 70 5.47 6.19 5.19
CA TRP A 70 4.33 5.48 4.60
C TRP A 70 4.75 4.78 3.32
N HIS A 71 4.33 3.53 3.16
CA HIS A 71 4.57 2.75 1.95
C HIS A 71 3.42 1.76 1.73
N VAL A 72 3.40 1.16 0.55
CA VAL A 72 2.31 0.29 0.14
C VAL A 72 2.37 -1.04 0.87
N GLU A 73 1.23 -1.47 1.43
CA GLU A 73 1.02 -2.84 1.84
C GLU A 73 0.44 -3.66 0.69
N LYS A 74 -0.64 -3.15 0.09
CA LYS A 74 -1.29 -3.80 -1.04
C LYS A 74 -2.29 -2.86 -1.71
N VAL A 75 -2.66 -3.18 -2.93
CA VAL A 75 -3.83 -2.58 -3.58
C VAL A 75 -5.02 -3.44 -3.21
N LYS A 76 -5.92 -2.88 -2.43
CA LYS A 76 -7.09 -3.59 -1.91
C LYS A 76 -8.20 -3.70 -2.96
N ASP A 77 -8.36 -2.64 -3.75
CA ASP A 77 -9.33 -2.58 -4.83
C ASP A 77 -8.70 -1.83 -5.99
N GLY A 78 -8.70 -2.44 -7.16
CA GLY A 78 -8.14 -1.84 -8.37
C GLY A 78 -9.00 -0.74 -8.98
N GLY A 79 -10.15 -0.48 -8.42
CA GLY A 79 -11.04 0.56 -8.91
C GLY A 79 -11.75 0.19 -10.19
N LYS A 80 -12.27 1.21 -10.85
CA LYS A 80 -12.98 1.04 -12.11
C LYS A 80 -12.43 2.02 -13.14
N ALA A 81 -12.42 1.60 -14.40
CA ALA A 81 -11.93 2.43 -15.49
C ALA A 81 -12.90 3.57 -15.80
N ALA A 82 -12.36 4.75 -16.02
CA ALA A 82 -13.09 5.91 -16.50
C ALA A 82 -12.31 6.48 -17.67
N CYS A 83 -12.99 6.74 -18.76
CA CYS A 83 -12.37 7.17 -20.01
C CYS A 83 -12.92 8.52 -20.46
N THR A 84 -12.02 9.35 -21.00
CA THR A 84 -12.38 10.64 -21.59
C THR A 84 -12.03 10.60 -23.06
N PRO A 85 -12.98 10.93 -23.94
CA PRO A 85 -12.70 10.96 -25.38
C PRO A 85 -11.66 12.03 -25.70
N CYS A 86 -10.74 11.70 -26.60
CA CYS A 86 -9.80 12.67 -27.13
C CYS A 86 -10.44 13.46 -28.28
N THR A 87 -9.91 14.65 -28.50
CA THR A 87 -10.41 15.54 -29.56
C THR A 87 -9.32 15.81 -30.59
N GLY A 88 -9.68 16.53 -31.66
CA GLY A 88 -8.73 16.90 -32.69
C GLY A 88 -8.22 15.70 -33.50
N ALA A 89 -6.93 15.66 -33.70
CA ALA A 89 -6.29 14.59 -34.48
C ALA A 89 -6.45 13.21 -33.87
N SER A 90 -6.75 13.13 -32.57
CA SER A 90 -6.94 11.87 -31.86
C SER A 90 -8.40 11.53 -31.63
N GLN A 91 -9.30 12.14 -32.38
CA GLN A 91 -10.73 11.83 -32.31
C GLN A 91 -10.98 10.34 -32.56
N GLY A 92 -11.86 9.74 -31.76
CA GLY A 92 -12.12 8.31 -31.79
C GLY A 92 -11.26 7.50 -30.85
N LYS A 93 -10.29 8.13 -30.20
CA LYS A 93 -9.45 7.52 -29.18
C LYS A 93 -9.81 8.08 -27.80
N SER A 94 -9.27 7.49 -26.78
CA SER A 94 -9.57 7.87 -25.40
C SER A 94 -8.33 7.86 -24.52
N GLN A 95 -8.42 8.63 -23.43
CA GLN A 95 -7.49 8.54 -22.32
C GLN A 95 -8.27 7.98 -21.13
N CYS A 96 -7.74 6.97 -20.49
CA CYS A 96 -8.41 6.33 -19.36
C CYS A 96 -7.57 6.40 -18.11
N HIS A 97 -8.26 6.36 -16.99
CA HIS A 97 -7.65 6.26 -15.66
C HIS A 97 -8.53 5.34 -14.81
N LEU A 98 -8.07 5.01 -13.62
CA LEU A 98 -8.85 4.22 -12.67
C LEU A 98 -9.37 5.14 -11.58
N GLU A 99 -10.65 4.93 -11.22
CA GLU A 99 -11.31 5.64 -10.13
C GLU A 99 -11.63 4.71 -9.00
N ASP A 100 -11.69 5.27 -7.80
CA ASP A 100 -12.04 4.53 -6.58
C ASP A 100 -11.05 3.38 -6.30
N VAL A 101 -9.78 3.62 -6.60
CA VAL A 101 -8.71 2.69 -6.24
C VAL A 101 -8.49 2.78 -4.75
N VAL A 102 -8.52 1.64 -4.07
CA VAL A 102 -8.26 1.57 -2.63
C VAL A 102 -6.90 0.96 -2.41
N VAL A 103 -6.02 1.72 -1.79
CA VAL A 103 -4.66 1.29 -1.48
C VAL A 103 -4.51 1.23 0.04
N THR A 104 -4.01 0.12 0.53
CA THR A 104 -3.65 0.00 1.93
C THR A 104 -2.19 0.43 2.08
N CYS A 105 -1.99 1.53 2.79
CA CYS A 105 -0.67 2.03 3.14
C CYS A 105 -0.33 1.62 4.57
N LYS A 106 0.95 1.46 4.85
CA LYS A 106 1.41 1.10 6.18
C LYS A 106 2.64 1.91 6.56
N ARG A 107 2.81 2.12 7.85
CA ARG A 107 4.05 2.65 8.41
C ARG A 107 4.30 2.02 9.75
N ILE A 108 5.55 2.05 10.19
CA ILE A 108 5.91 1.55 11.51
C ILE A 108 5.29 2.47 12.56
N LYS A 109 4.61 1.87 13.52
CA LYS A 109 4.02 2.62 14.62
C LYS A 109 5.13 3.28 15.45
N PRO A 110 5.07 4.59 15.67
CA PRO A 110 6.09 5.28 16.48
C PRO A 110 6.22 4.64 17.85
N GLY A 111 7.47 4.38 18.25
CA GLY A 111 7.76 3.78 19.54
C GLY A 111 7.68 2.27 19.59
N SER A 112 7.22 1.60 18.53
CA SER A 112 7.14 0.14 18.51
C SER A 112 8.48 -0.51 18.24
N VAL A 113 9.41 0.22 17.63
CA VAL A 113 10.76 -0.26 17.33
C VAL A 113 11.73 0.36 18.33
N GLY A 114 11.69 -0.13 19.53
CA GLY A 114 12.51 0.43 20.61
C GLY A 114 14.01 0.19 20.48
N MET A 115 14.40 -0.75 19.65
CA MET A 115 15.80 -1.11 19.47
C MET A 115 16.58 -0.11 18.61
N LEU A 116 15.92 0.87 18.04
CA LEU A 116 16.57 1.84 17.16
C LEU A 116 16.43 3.25 17.72
N PRO A 117 17.13 3.57 18.80
CA PRO A 117 17.06 4.90 19.39
C PRO A 117 17.52 5.93 18.37
N GLY A 118 16.79 7.02 18.27
CA GLY A 118 17.08 8.07 17.32
C GLY A 118 16.61 7.80 15.91
N LYS A 119 16.00 6.66 15.68
CA LYS A 119 15.47 6.29 14.36
C LYS A 119 13.96 6.37 14.28
N GLY A 120 13.34 6.56 15.39
CA GLY A 120 11.89 6.69 15.45
C GLY A 120 11.37 7.90 14.73
#